data_ee99c8434bb8c3516635e8ae57856b8f
#
_entry.id   ee99c8434bb8c3516635e8ae57856b8f
#
_cell.length_a   1.000
_cell.length_b   1.000
_cell.length_c   1.000
_cell.angle_alpha   90.00
_cell.angle_beta   90.00
_cell.angle_gamma   90.00
#
_symmetry.space_group_name_H-M   'P 1'
#
loop_
_entity.id
_entity.type
_entity.pdbx_description
1 polymer ?
#
loop_
_entity_poly.entity_id
_entity_poly.type
_entity_poly.pdbx_seq_one_letter_code
_entity_poly.pdbx_strand_id
1 'polypeptide(L)' 'MISLLDELIAQQKKTLLATAQRIVPGVIEDDLLQPNDFPALELHPYFRYEEGVLAGLLEARMALLAERGSCPS' A
#
# COMPACT_ATOMS: atom_id res chain seq x y z
N MET A 1 11.60 14.65 -4.13
CA MET A 1 11.28 13.65 -3.10
C MET A 1 9.88 13.06 -3.22
N ILE A 2 8.87 13.88 -3.44
CA ILE A 2 7.51 13.34 -3.62
C ILE A 2 7.42 12.41 -4.83
N SER A 3 8.06 12.75 -5.95
CA SER A 3 7.99 11.85 -7.11
C SER A 3 8.68 10.53 -6.85
N LEU A 4 9.74 10.50 -6.07
CA LEU A 4 10.37 9.24 -5.69
C LEU A 4 9.43 8.41 -4.82
N LEU A 5 8.76 9.04 -3.87
CA LEU A 5 7.76 8.35 -3.05
C LEU A 5 6.62 7.81 -3.89
N ASP A 6 6.15 8.59 -4.87
CA ASP A 6 5.09 8.13 -5.76
C ASP A 6 5.50 6.89 -6.54
N GLU A 7 6.75 6.84 -6.98
CA GLU A 7 7.27 5.65 -7.66
C GLU A 7 7.33 4.46 -6.73
N LEU A 8 7.81 4.67 -5.50
CA LEU A 8 7.88 3.59 -4.52
C LEU A 8 6.48 3.07 -4.17
N ILE A 9 5.53 3.97 -4.04
CA ILE A 9 4.14 3.60 -3.75
C ILE A 9 3.57 2.78 -4.91
N ALA A 10 3.77 3.23 -6.14
CA ALA A 10 3.26 2.52 -7.30
C ALA A 10 3.88 1.12 -7.39
N GLN A 11 5.17 1.01 -7.13
CA GLN A 11 5.84 -0.28 -7.15
C GLN A 11 5.35 -1.18 -6.02
N GLN A 12 5.13 -0.63 -4.84
CA GLN A 12 4.63 -1.42 -3.71
C GLN A 12 3.20 -1.90 -3.95
N LYS A 13 2.38 -1.11 -4.63
CA LYS A 13 1.03 -1.55 -5.00
C LYS A 13 1.09 -2.74 -5.94
N LYS A 14 1.99 -2.72 -6.91
CA LYS A 14 2.18 -3.85 -7.80
C LYS A 14 2.64 -5.09 -7.06
N THR A 15 3.58 -4.92 -6.14
CA THR A 15 4.09 -6.01 -5.33
C THR A 15 2.98 -6.60 -4.47
N LEU A 16 2.17 -5.75 -3.87
CA LEU A 16 1.07 -6.19 -3.03
C LEU A 16 0.05 -6.99 -3.84
N LEU A 17 -0.30 -6.49 -5.02
CA LEU A 17 -1.24 -7.20 -5.88
C LEU A 17 -0.68 -8.55 -6.32
N ALA A 18 0.59 -8.60 -6.69
CA ALA A 18 1.23 -9.85 -7.09
C ALA A 18 1.22 -10.86 -5.93
N THR A 19 1.50 -10.41 -4.73
CA THR A 19 1.45 -11.25 -3.54
C THR A 19 0.03 -11.76 -3.31
N ALA A 20 -0.94 -10.87 -3.41
CA ALA A 20 -2.34 -11.24 -3.22
C ALA A 20 -2.79 -12.28 -4.25
N GLN A 21 -2.38 -12.13 -5.49
CA GLN A 21 -2.76 -13.05 -6.56
C GLN A 21 -2.15 -14.43 -6.40
N ARG A 22 -1.03 -14.53 -5.71
CA ARG A 22 -0.46 -15.84 -5.39
C ARG A 22 -1.25 -16.56 -4.32
N ILE A 23 -1.90 -15.81 -3.45
CA ILE A 23 -2.67 -16.37 -2.35
C ILE A 23 -4.11 -16.61 -2.79
N VAL A 24 -4.71 -15.64 -3.50
CA VAL A 24 -6.08 -15.73 -3.99
C VAL A 24 -6.07 -15.41 -5.48
N PRO A 25 -5.93 -16.43 -6.33
CA PRO A 25 -5.97 -16.23 -7.78
C PRO A 25 -7.26 -15.55 -8.19
N GLY A 26 -7.17 -14.57 -9.07
CA GLY A 26 -8.36 -13.86 -9.52
C GLY A 26 -8.63 -12.57 -8.78
N VAL A 27 -7.92 -12.30 -7.68
CA VAL A 27 -8.09 -11.04 -6.99
C VAL A 27 -7.58 -9.91 -7.89
N ILE A 28 -8.27 -8.79 -7.86
CA ILE A 28 -7.87 -7.61 -8.65
C ILE A 28 -7.55 -6.46 -7.71
N GLU A 29 -7.04 -5.37 -8.27
CA GLU A 29 -6.61 -4.23 -7.48
C GLU A 29 -7.73 -3.68 -6.61
N ASP A 30 -8.94 -3.59 -7.14
CA ASP A 30 -10.07 -3.07 -6.38
C ASP A 30 -10.38 -3.92 -5.15
N ASP A 31 -10.11 -5.21 -5.22
CA ASP A 31 -10.36 -6.11 -4.09
C ASP A 31 -9.43 -5.81 -2.92
N LEU A 32 -8.28 -5.20 -3.17
CA LEU A 32 -7.33 -4.88 -2.12
C LEU A 32 -7.81 -3.73 -1.24
N LEU A 33 -8.81 -2.99 -1.69
CA LEU A 33 -9.40 -1.93 -0.87
C LEU A 33 -10.23 -2.52 0.27
N GLN A 34 -10.65 -3.76 0.13
CA GLN A 34 -11.42 -4.45 1.15
C GLN A 34 -10.87 -5.86 1.39
N PRO A 35 -9.65 -5.95 1.91
CA PRO A 35 -9.03 -7.26 2.13
C PRO A 35 -9.78 -8.12 3.14
N ASN A 36 -10.67 -7.54 3.93
CA ASN A 36 -11.48 -8.30 4.88
C ASN A 36 -12.43 -9.28 4.20
N ASP A 37 -12.73 -9.05 2.92
CA ASP A 37 -13.57 -9.97 2.17
C ASP A 37 -12.83 -11.26 1.81
N PHE A 38 -11.52 -11.29 2.03
CA PHE A 38 -10.68 -12.44 1.69
C PHE A 38 -9.92 -12.88 2.93
N PRO A 39 -10.49 -13.77 3.72
CA PRO A 39 -9.81 -14.21 4.96
C PRO A 39 -8.39 -14.74 4.71
N ALA A 40 -8.16 -15.37 3.55
CA ALA A 40 -6.84 -15.88 3.23
C ALA A 40 -5.81 -14.76 3.15
N LEU A 41 -6.21 -13.57 2.71
CA LEU A 41 -5.33 -12.41 2.67
C LEU A 41 -5.20 -11.79 4.06
N GLU A 42 -6.32 -11.60 4.72
CA GLU A 42 -6.35 -10.93 6.01
C GLU A 42 -5.47 -11.63 7.04
N LEU A 43 -5.43 -12.95 6.99
CA LEU A 43 -4.69 -13.74 7.95
C LEU A 43 -3.30 -14.15 7.48
N HIS A 44 -2.91 -13.75 6.28
CA HIS A 44 -1.62 -14.16 5.73
C HIS A 44 -0.53 -13.18 6.17
N PRO A 45 0.47 -13.64 6.93
CA PRO A 45 1.48 -12.72 7.49
C PRO A 45 2.27 -11.96 6.43
N TYR A 46 2.59 -12.61 5.32
CA TYR A 46 3.35 -11.96 4.25
C TYR A 46 2.54 -10.85 3.60
N PHE A 47 1.26 -11.11 3.32
CA PHE A 47 0.39 -10.09 2.77
C PHE A 47 0.25 -8.90 3.71
N ARG A 48 0.07 -9.18 5.00
CA ARG A 48 -0.06 -8.11 5.99
C ARG A 48 1.21 -7.28 6.10
N TYR A 49 2.37 -7.94 5.97
CA TYR A 49 3.63 -7.22 5.95
C TYR A 49 3.72 -6.26 4.76
N GLU A 50 3.39 -6.74 3.56
CA GLU A 50 3.44 -5.94 2.35
C GLU A 50 2.43 -4.79 2.42
N GLU A 51 1.27 -5.06 2.97
CA GLU A 51 0.24 -4.05 3.20
C GLU A 51 0.76 -2.95 4.15
N GLY A 52 1.46 -3.37 5.19
CA GLY A 52 2.06 -2.43 6.14
C GLY A 52 3.12 -1.54 5.52
N VAL A 53 3.93 -2.11 4.62
CA VAL A 53 4.92 -1.32 3.89
C VAL A 53 4.23 -0.23 3.07
N LEU A 54 3.16 -0.59 2.36
CA LEU A 54 2.41 0.38 1.58
C LEU A 54 1.82 1.46 2.49
N ALA A 55 1.23 1.06 3.60
CA ALA A 55 0.65 2.01 4.54
C ALA A 55 1.69 3.00 5.06
N GLY A 56 2.90 2.50 5.35
CA GLY A 56 3.99 3.36 5.80
C GLY A 56 4.42 4.37 4.74
N LEU A 57 4.48 3.93 3.48
CA LEU A 57 4.84 4.84 2.40
C LEU A 57 3.79 5.92 2.19
N LEU A 58 2.52 5.54 2.26
CA LEU A 58 1.43 6.51 2.13
C LEU A 58 1.44 7.50 3.28
N GLU A 59 1.70 7.04 4.49
CA GLU A 59 1.77 7.90 5.65
C GLU A 59 2.93 8.89 5.52
N ALA A 60 4.09 8.43 5.07
CA ALA A 60 5.23 9.30 4.85
C ALA A 60 4.92 10.37 3.81
N ARG A 61 4.20 9.98 2.74
CA ARG A 61 3.81 10.93 1.71
C ARG A 61 2.89 12.01 2.29
N MET A 62 1.92 11.59 3.09
CA MET A 62 1.01 12.54 3.73
C MET A 62 1.75 13.50 4.65
N ALA A 63 2.72 12.99 5.41
CA ALA A 63 3.48 13.82 6.33
C ALA A 63 4.30 14.86 5.58
N LEU A 64 4.92 14.48 4.47
CA LEU A 64 5.68 15.41 3.67
C LEU A 64 4.82 16.49 3.03
N LEU A 65 3.64 16.10 2.56
CA LEU A 65 2.71 17.07 1.99
C LEU A 65 2.18 18.02 3.05
N ALA A 66 1.89 17.50 4.24
CA ALA A 66 1.40 18.33 5.33
C ALA A 66 2.46 19.33 5.77
N GLU A 67 3.71 18.91 5.82
CA GLU A 67 4.79 19.81 6.17
C GLU A 67 4.95 20.93 5.17
N ARG A 68 4.87 20.60 3.87
CA ARG A 68 4.94 21.62 2.83
C ARG A 68 3.78 22.59 2.90
N GLY A 69 2.60 22.08 3.23
CA GLY A 69 1.41 22.91 3.32
C GLY A 69 1.34 23.75 4.57
N SER A 70 1.96 23.28 5.65
CA SER A 70 1.88 24.00 6.90
C SER A 70 3.04 24.94 7.14
N CYS A 71 3.92 25.00 6.20
CA CYS A 71 5.06 25.83 6.38
C CYS A 71 4.69 27.25 6.45
N PRO A 72 4.73 27.93 7.47
CA PRO A 72 4.26 29.18 7.50
C PRO A 72 5.20 29.97 7.58
N SER A 73 5.55 29.77 7.72
CA SER A 73 6.12 30.67 8.03
C SER A 73 6.75 30.86 8.46
#